data_3b365ffb50917b19daf5a1e97d01c4d6
#
_entry.id   3b365ffb50917b19daf5a1e97d01c4d6
#
_cell.length_a   1.000
_cell.length_b   1.000
_cell.length_c   1.000
_cell.angle_alpha   90.00
_cell.angle_beta   90.00
_cell.angle_gamma   90.00
#
_symmetry.space_group_name_H-M   'P 1'
#
loop_
_entity.id
_entity.type
_entity.pdbx_description
1 polymer ?
#
loop_
_entity_poly.entity_id
_entity_poly.type
_entity_poly.pdbx_seq_one_letter_code
_entity_poly.pdbx_strand_id
1 'polypeptide(L)'
;MKRSLSVSQAVAVLSVFVCASSAFAISEAFKKNIYNPGVLKPTDSVLKVTVGDLAPDFSLPSLSGERISLSQYRAKNNVVLSFVPAAWTPVCSDQWPGYNIVEDIFKKHDAVLLGITVDNLPTLYAWTNQMGELWFPVLSDFWPHGAVADKYGVLRSDGTAERALFVIDKKGIIRFIKVNDINQRPKLEELVNALEGLEE
;
A
#
# COMPACT_ATOMS: atom_id res chain seq x y z
N MET A 1 8.34 81.02 -9.24
CA MET A 1 7.86 79.91 -8.33
C MET A 1 7.48 78.71 -9.22
N LYS A 2 8.36 77.73 -9.34
CA LYS A 2 8.08 76.48 -10.05
C LYS A 2 8.16 75.31 -9.05
N ARG A 3 7.02 74.65 -8.80
CA ARG A 3 6.94 73.45 -7.97
C ARG A 3 7.32 72.20 -8.77
N SER A 4 8.34 71.54 -8.31
CA SER A 4 8.78 70.23 -8.78
C SER A 4 7.86 69.15 -8.19
N LEU A 5 7.24 68.32 -9.06
CA LEU A 5 6.56 67.08 -8.66
C LEU A 5 7.57 65.95 -8.72
N SER A 6 7.82 65.33 -7.61
CA SER A 6 8.59 64.09 -7.54
C SER A 6 7.68 62.88 -7.84
N VAL A 7 8.04 62.09 -8.82
CA VAL A 7 7.40 60.83 -9.18
C VAL A 7 8.04 59.72 -8.33
N SER A 8 7.31 59.23 -7.36
CA SER A 8 7.70 58.01 -6.62
C SER A 8 7.38 56.76 -7.47
N GLN A 9 8.42 56.10 -7.92
CA GLN A 9 8.29 54.78 -8.56
C GLN A 9 8.06 53.71 -7.47
N ALA A 10 6.85 53.14 -7.43
CA ALA A 10 6.55 51.96 -6.66
C ALA A 10 7.05 50.72 -7.41
N VAL A 11 8.10 50.09 -6.90
CA VAL A 11 8.55 48.79 -7.41
C VAL A 11 7.68 47.70 -6.80
N ALA A 12 6.78 47.13 -7.61
CA ALA A 12 6.02 45.96 -7.21
C ALA A 12 6.92 44.71 -7.29
N VAL A 13 7.32 44.20 -6.16
CA VAL A 13 8.00 42.90 -6.04
C VAL A 13 6.95 41.79 -6.23
N LEU A 14 6.95 41.20 -7.43
CA LEU A 14 6.13 40.07 -7.76
C LEU A 14 6.77 38.81 -7.15
N SER A 15 6.32 38.41 -5.96
CA SER A 15 6.73 37.15 -5.32
C SER A 15 6.11 35.99 -6.10
N VAL A 16 6.90 35.37 -6.97
CA VAL A 16 6.52 34.11 -7.61
C VAL A 16 6.60 33.01 -6.54
N PHE A 17 5.47 32.61 -5.99
CA PHE A 17 5.35 31.37 -5.22
C PHE A 17 5.53 30.20 -6.20
N VAL A 18 6.75 29.67 -6.28
CA VAL A 18 7.01 28.36 -6.89
C VAL A 18 6.44 27.34 -5.93
N CYS A 19 5.23 26.87 -6.22
CA CYS A 19 4.66 25.70 -5.57
C CYS A 19 5.51 24.49 -6.03
N ALA A 20 6.54 24.17 -5.27
CA ALA A 20 7.29 22.93 -5.47
C ALA A 20 6.34 21.79 -5.13
N SER A 21 5.72 21.16 -6.13
CA SER A 21 5.16 19.84 -6.02
C SER A 21 6.31 18.91 -5.61
N SER A 22 6.39 18.60 -4.32
CA SER A 22 7.27 17.58 -3.79
C SER A 22 6.79 16.23 -4.33
N ALA A 23 7.25 15.86 -5.52
CA ALA A 23 7.26 14.47 -5.93
C ALA A 23 8.01 13.72 -4.84
N PHE A 24 7.38 12.72 -4.22
CA PHE A 24 7.99 11.86 -3.22
C PHE A 24 9.14 11.09 -3.87
N ALA A 25 10.28 11.73 -4.01
CA ALA A 25 11.49 11.06 -4.43
C ALA A 25 12.02 10.27 -3.24
N ILE A 26 12.01 8.94 -3.37
CA ILE A 26 12.67 8.03 -2.42
C ILE A 26 14.10 8.55 -2.20
N SER A 27 14.47 8.77 -0.93
CA SER A 27 15.78 9.37 -0.59
C SER A 27 16.94 8.44 -1.01
N GLU A 28 18.08 9.01 -1.36
CA GLU A 28 19.28 8.21 -1.69
C GLU A 28 19.73 7.35 -0.51
N ALA A 29 19.50 7.80 0.74
CA ALA A 29 19.77 7.01 1.94
C ALA A 29 18.88 5.77 2.00
N PHE A 30 17.60 5.90 1.63
CA PHE A 30 16.66 4.77 1.56
C PHE A 30 17.09 3.75 0.48
N LYS A 31 17.45 4.23 -0.71
CA LYS A 31 17.89 3.35 -1.82
C LYS A 31 19.11 2.50 -1.44
N LYS A 32 20.03 3.04 -0.63
CA LYS A 32 21.21 2.30 -0.15
C LYS A 32 20.87 1.18 0.81
N ASN A 33 19.72 1.25 1.49
CA ASN A 33 19.28 0.25 2.46
C ASN A 33 18.42 -0.84 1.81
N ILE A 34 18.06 -0.70 0.52
CA ILE A 34 17.27 -1.68 -0.20
C ILE A 34 18.11 -2.92 -0.50
N TYR A 35 17.68 -4.05 0.01
CA TYR A 35 18.26 -5.37 -0.30
C TYR A 35 17.65 -5.90 -1.59
N ASN A 36 18.49 -6.14 -2.59
CA ASN A 36 18.04 -6.74 -3.86
C ASN A 36 18.28 -8.26 -3.83
N PRO A 37 17.22 -9.08 -3.74
CA PRO A 37 17.36 -10.53 -3.70
C PRO A 37 17.65 -11.15 -5.08
N GLY A 38 17.77 -10.34 -6.14
CA GLY A 38 17.83 -10.82 -7.52
C GLY A 38 16.47 -11.25 -8.05
N VAL A 39 16.46 -12.08 -9.09
CA VAL A 39 15.24 -12.60 -9.70
C VAL A 39 14.80 -13.85 -8.93
N LEU A 40 13.60 -13.82 -8.40
CA LEU A 40 13.00 -14.92 -7.65
C LEU A 40 12.03 -15.72 -8.53
N LYS A 41 11.68 -16.94 -8.10
CA LYS A 41 10.63 -17.74 -8.72
C LYS A 41 9.32 -16.94 -8.72
N PRO A 42 8.68 -16.71 -9.87
CA PRO A 42 7.53 -15.80 -10.01
C PRO A 42 6.39 -16.06 -9.01
N THR A 43 6.01 -17.34 -8.84
CA THR A 43 4.99 -17.78 -7.86
C THR A 43 5.46 -19.09 -7.24
N ASP A 44 5.32 -19.22 -5.92
CA ASP A 44 5.84 -20.36 -5.15
C ASP A 44 4.83 -20.94 -4.14
N SER A 45 3.57 -20.56 -4.26
CA SER A 45 2.49 -21.01 -3.38
C SER A 45 1.29 -21.51 -4.18
N VAL A 46 0.29 -22.05 -3.46
CA VAL A 46 -0.98 -22.51 -4.03
C VAL A 46 -2.11 -21.88 -3.24
N LEU A 47 -2.99 -21.14 -3.94
CA LEU A 47 -4.17 -20.51 -3.34
C LEU A 47 -5.03 -21.53 -2.58
N LYS A 48 -5.49 -21.14 -1.39
CA LYS A 48 -6.41 -21.91 -0.54
C LYS A 48 -7.82 -21.34 -0.55
N VAL A 49 -8.03 -20.24 -1.27
CA VAL A 49 -9.31 -19.55 -1.42
C VAL A 49 -9.58 -19.23 -2.89
N THR A 50 -10.85 -19.05 -3.23
CA THR A 50 -11.31 -18.70 -4.59
C THR A 50 -12.24 -17.49 -4.55
N VAL A 51 -12.49 -16.87 -5.71
CA VAL A 51 -13.52 -15.84 -5.85
C VAL A 51 -14.88 -16.45 -5.53
N GLY A 52 -15.66 -15.77 -4.69
CA GLY A 52 -16.93 -16.25 -4.16
C GLY A 52 -16.86 -16.83 -2.75
N ASP A 53 -15.67 -17.17 -2.26
CA ASP A 53 -15.51 -17.64 -0.88
C ASP A 53 -15.66 -16.51 0.13
N LEU A 54 -16.10 -16.87 1.35
CA LEU A 54 -15.97 -16.00 2.49
C LEU A 54 -14.49 -15.87 2.85
N ALA A 55 -13.99 -14.64 2.88
CA ALA A 55 -12.60 -14.38 3.22
C ALA A 55 -12.24 -14.87 4.62
N PRO A 56 -11.16 -15.64 4.79
CA PRO A 56 -10.68 -16.08 6.10
C PRO A 56 -10.41 -14.91 7.03
N ASP A 57 -11.06 -14.90 8.20
CA ASP A 57 -10.85 -13.84 9.18
C ASP A 57 -9.48 -13.95 9.86
N PHE A 58 -8.96 -12.79 10.24
CA PHE A 58 -7.70 -12.65 10.95
C PHE A 58 -7.74 -11.48 11.94
N SER A 59 -6.77 -11.44 12.83
CA SER A 59 -6.48 -10.29 13.68
C SER A 59 -4.97 -10.12 13.78
N LEU A 60 -4.43 -9.05 13.18
CA LEU A 60 -3.00 -8.77 13.11
C LEU A 60 -2.65 -7.49 13.85
N PRO A 61 -1.46 -7.39 14.47
CA PRO A 61 -0.96 -6.15 15.03
C PRO A 61 -0.58 -5.17 13.91
N SER A 62 -0.88 -3.90 14.12
CA SER A 62 -0.55 -2.79 13.20
C SER A 62 0.55 -1.89 13.78
N LEU A 63 1.09 -1.02 12.93
CA LEU A 63 2.06 -0.01 13.34
C LEU A 63 1.46 1.07 14.27
N SER A 64 0.13 1.21 14.32
CA SER A 64 -0.53 2.10 15.30
C SER A 64 -0.54 1.56 16.73
N GLY A 65 -0.09 0.31 16.93
CA GLY A 65 -0.17 -0.41 18.20
C GLY A 65 -1.50 -1.12 18.45
N GLU A 66 -2.49 -0.94 17.58
CA GLU A 66 -3.77 -1.64 17.64
C GLU A 66 -3.74 -2.96 16.88
N ARG A 67 -4.65 -3.86 17.22
CA ARG A 67 -4.93 -5.05 16.40
C ARG A 67 -6.07 -4.77 15.44
N ILE A 68 -5.85 -5.08 14.18
CA ILE A 68 -6.84 -4.92 13.12
C ILE A 68 -7.34 -6.31 12.70
N SER A 69 -8.66 -6.49 12.75
CA SER A 69 -9.33 -7.71 12.30
C SER A 69 -10.09 -7.45 10.99
N LEU A 70 -10.08 -8.40 10.05
CA LEU A 70 -10.83 -8.28 8.82
C LEU A 70 -12.34 -8.09 9.08
N SER A 71 -12.87 -8.84 10.05
CA SER A 71 -14.30 -8.80 10.41
C SER A 71 -14.80 -7.44 10.89
N GLN A 72 -13.93 -6.54 11.38
CA GLN A 72 -14.34 -5.18 11.79
C GLN A 72 -14.87 -4.30 10.67
N TYR A 73 -14.51 -4.63 9.42
CA TYR A 73 -14.94 -3.91 8.21
C TYR A 73 -16.22 -4.46 7.60
N ARG A 74 -16.66 -5.66 8.04
CA ARG A 74 -17.87 -6.29 7.52
C ARG A 74 -19.09 -5.39 7.69
N ALA A 75 -19.93 -5.32 6.68
CA ALA A 75 -21.09 -4.43 6.55
C ALA A 75 -20.78 -2.93 6.53
N LYS A 76 -19.50 -2.54 6.53
CA LYS A 76 -19.08 -1.13 6.53
C LYS A 76 -18.29 -0.78 5.27
N ASN A 77 -17.18 -1.48 5.04
CA ASN A 77 -16.24 -1.17 3.98
C ASN A 77 -15.95 -2.39 3.09
N ASN A 78 -15.66 -2.14 1.85
CA ASN A 78 -14.91 -3.06 1.01
C ASN A 78 -13.46 -3.10 1.51
N VAL A 79 -12.77 -4.22 1.35
CA VAL A 79 -11.40 -4.38 1.84
C VAL A 79 -10.49 -4.87 0.72
N VAL A 80 -9.35 -4.21 0.54
CA VAL A 80 -8.27 -4.71 -0.28
C VAL A 80 -7.15 -5.20 0.64
N LEU A 81 -6.80 -6.48 0.53
CA LEU A 81 -5.59 -7.00 1.15
C LEU A 81 -4.44 -6.92 0.14
N SER A 82 -3.37 -6.26 0.51
CA SER A 82 -2.13 -6.19 -0.27
C SER A 82 -1.02 -6.93 0.46
N PHE A 83 -0.80 -8.20 0.10
CA PHE A 83 0.36 -8.94 0.57
C PHE A 83 1.60 -8.53 -0.23
N VAL A 84 2.69 -8.28 0.48
CA VAL A 84 4.01 -8.06 -0.10
C VAL A 84 5.03 -9.00 0.53
N PRO A 85 6.02 -9.46 -0.25
CA PRO A 85 6.99 -10.47 0.20
C PRO A 85 7.82 -10.07 1.41
N ALA A 86 8.48 -8.93 1.35
CA ALA A 86 9.38 -8.50 2.42
C ALA A 86 9.64 -6.99 2.37
N ALA A 87 9.75 -6.39 3.54
CA ALA A 87 10.27 -5.04 3.71
C ALA A 87 11.67 -4.90 3.12
N TRP A 88 12.08 -3.68 2.79
CA TRP A 88 13.42 -3.35 2.29
C TRP A 88 13.80 -4.01 0.96
N THR A 89 12.83 -4.47 0.16
CA THR A 89 13.07 -4.97 -1.19
C THR A 89 12.61 -3.97 -2.25
N PRO A 90 13.18 -3.98 -3.49
CA PRO A 90 12.95 -2.93 -4.47
C PRO A 90 11.47 -2.77 -4.84
N VAL A 91 10.83 -3.86 -5.24
CA VAL A 91 9.44 -3.83 -5.74
C VAL A 91 8.44 -3.52 -4.63
N CYS A 92 8.65 -4.04 -3.41
CA CYS A 92 7.78 -3.74 -2.27
C CYS A 92 7.87 -2.26 -1.86
N SER A 93 9.10 -1.70 -1.88
CA SER A 93 9.35 -0.30 -1.54
C SER A 93 8.80 0.71 -2.56
N ASP A 94 8.49 0.26 -3.77
CA ASP A 94 7.82 1.06 -4.82
C ASP A 94 6.30 0.82 -4.85
N GLN A 95 5.84 -0.39 -4.52
CA GLN A 95 4.43 -0.77 -4.61
C GLN A 95 3.54 0.03 -3.65
N TRP A 96 3.86 0.06 -2.36
CA TRP A 96 3.00 0.69 -1.37
C TRP A 96 2.93 2.21 -1.48
N PRO A 97 4.03 2.95 -1.66
CA PRO A 97 3.93 4.38 -1.97
C PRO A 97 3.15 4.68 -3.25
N GLY A 98 3.21 3.78 -4.23
CA GLY A 98 2.45 3.89 -5.47
C GLY A 98 0.92 3.90 -5.27
N TYR A 99 0.42 3.33 -4.17
CA TYR A 99 -1.01 3.36 -3.85
C TYR A 99 -1.51 4.72 -3.35
N ASN A 100 -0.63 5.65 -2.99
CA ASN A 100 -1.04 7.00 -2.62
C ASN A 100 -1.73 7.74 -3.78
N ILE A 101 -1.46 7.34 -5.03
CA ILE A 101 -2.08 7.93 -6.23
C ILE A 101 -3.57 7.59 -6.35
N VAL A 102 -4.01 6.47 -5.77
CA VAL A 102 -5.37 5.95 -5.91
C VAL A 102 -6.22 6.05 -4.64
N GLU A 103 -5.77 6.80 -3.64
CA GLU A 103 -6.49 6.97 -2.36
C GLU A 103 -7.94 7.43 -2.57
N ASP A 104 -8.18 8.40 -3.46
CA ASP A 104 -9.51 8.93 -3.73
C ASP A 104 -10.45 7.89 -4.35
N ILE A 105 -9.91 6.92 -5.11
CA ILE A 105 -10.68 5.81 -5.66
C ILE A 105 -11.15 4.89 -4.53
N PHE A 106 -10.29 4.59 -3.56
CA PHE A 106 -10.69 3.81 -2.38
C PHE A 106 -11.79 4.50 -1.60
N LYS A 107 -11.68 5.82 -1.37
CA LYS A 107 -12.73 6.60 -0.70
C LYS A 107 -14.06 6.55 -1.46
N LYS A 108 -14.03 6.70 -2.79
CA LYS A 108 -15.22 6.65 -3.65
C LYS A 108 -15.96 5.32 -3.54
N HIS A 109 -15.24 4.20 -3.39
CA HIS A 109 -15.83 2.86 -3.29
C HIS A 109 -15.97 2.34 -1.85
N ASP A 110 -15.96 3.23 -0.83
CA ASP A 110 -15.99 2.85 0.59
C ASP A 110 -14.99 1.72 0.91
N ALA A 111 -13.82 1.74 0.30
CA ALA A 111 -12.83 0.68 0.43
C ALA A 111 -11.68 1.10 1.36
N VAL A 112 -11.14 0.12 2.07
CA VAL A 112 -9.91 0.24 2.86
C VAL A 112 -8.84 -0.67 2.28
N LEU A 113 -7.59 -0.21 2.32
CA LEU A 113 -6.42 -1.01 1.97
C LEU A 113 -5.74 -1.48 3.26
N LEU A 114 -5.38 -2.75 3.33
CA LEU A 114 -4.57 -3.32 4.41
C LEU A 114 -3.28 -3.87 3.81
N GLY A 115 -2.15 -3.25 4.12
CA GLY A 115 -0.82 -3.75 3.74
C GLY A 115 -0.39 -4.85 4.71
N ILE A 116 -0.04 -6.02 4.20
CA ILE A 116 0.31 -7.19 5.02
C ILE A 116 1.66 -7.75 4.56
N THR A 117 2.52 -8.05 5.52
CA THR A 117 3.78 -8.77 5.29
C THR A 117 4.12 -9.64 6.50
N VAL A 118 4.97 -10.63 6.32
CA VAL A 118 5.46 -11.50 7.40
C VAL A 118 6.57 -10.87 8.25
N ASP A 119 6.95 -9.62 7.98
CA ASP A 119 7.95 -8.90 8.76
C ASP A 119 7.42 -8.51 10.15
N ASN A 120 8.33 -8.36 11.12
CA ASN A 120 7.99 -7.88 12.45
C ASN A 120 7.76 -6.36 12.50
N LEU A 121 7.06 -5.89 13.54
CA LEU A 121 6.70 -4.47 13.69
C LEU A 121 7.90 -3.51 13.69
N PRO A 122 9.04 -3.78 14.38
CA PRO A 122 10.21 -2.89 14.31
C PRO A 122 10.77 -2.72 12.89
N THR A 123 10.81 -3.81 12.11
CA THR A 123 11.24 -3.77 10.70
C THR A 123 10.29 -2.93 9.87
N LEU A 124 8.98 -3.15 10.02
CA LEU A 124 7.94 -2.39 9.30
C LEU A 124 7.97 -0.91 9.67
N TYR A 125 8.11 -0.58 10.95
CA TYR A 125 8.22 0.80 11.42
C TYR A 125 9.39 1.52 10.77
N ALA A 126 10.59 0.91 10.79
CA ALA A 126 11.78 1.50 10.19
C ALA A 126 11.64 1.67 8.67
N TRP A 127 11.04 0.68 8.01
CA TRP A 127 10.85 0.69 6.56
C TRP A 127 9.82 1.73 6.10
N THR A 128 8.63 1.77 6.71
CA THR A 128 7.57 2.70 6.33
C THR A 128 7.97 4.14 6.60
N ASN A 129 8.67 4.43 7.70
CA ASN A 129 9.17 5.78 7.98
C ASN A 129 10.14 6.32 6.91
N GLN A 130 10.80 5.45 6.15
CA GLN A 130 11.68 5.87 5.06
C GLN A 130 10.99 5.94 3.70
N MET A 131 9.86 5.25 3.53
CA MET A 131 9.05 5.31 2.30
C MET A 131 8.22 6.60 2.19
N GLY A 132 7.99 7.28 3.29
CA GLY A 132 7.03 8.38 3.41
C GLY A 132 5.68 7.91 3.96
N GLU A 133 4.74 8.83 4.08
CA GLU A 133 3.42 8.58 4.64
C GLU A 133 2.60 7.63 3.75
N LEU A 134 2.00 6.62 4.40
CA LEU A 134 1.02 5.73 3.79
C LEU A 134 -0.35 6.03 4.43
N TRP A 135 -1.39 6.20 3.62
CA TRP A 135 -2.75 6.49 4.10
C TRP A 135 -3.48 5.28 4.68
N PHE A 136 -2.90 4.08 4.55
CA PHE A 136 -3.49 2.80 4.97
C PHE A 136 -2.67 2.12 6.06
N PRO A 137 -3.31 1.28 6.90
CA PRO A 137 -2.60 0.54 7.94
C PRO A 137 -1.70 -0.56 7.36
N VAL A 138 -0.53 -0.70 8.01
CA VAL A 138 0.43 -1.77 7.73
C VAL A 138 0.40 -2.76 8.88
N LEU A 139 0.23 -4.03 8.53
CA LEU A 139 0.00 -5.15 9.45
C LEU A 139 1.13 -6.17 9.38
N SER A 140 1.46 -6.74 10.53
CA SER A 140 2.51 -7.74 10.69
C SER A 140 1.91 -9.14 10.87
N ASP A 141 2.14 -10.02 9.91
CA ASP A 141 1.84 -11.46 9.98
C ASP A 141 3.07 -12.26 10.43
N PHE A 142 3.84 -11.67 11.36
CA PHE A 142 5.11 -12.24 11.82
C PHE A 142 4.91 -13.47 12.73
N TRP A 143 3.88 -13.44 13.61
CA TRP A 143 3.67 -14.53 14.56
C TRP A 143 2.19 -14.86 14.81
N PRO A 144 1.78 -16.16 14.70
CA PRO A 144 2.56 -17.28 14.14
C PRO A 144 2.97 -16.98 12.70
N HIS A 145 4.19 -17.33 12.34
CA HIS A 145 4.83 -16.88 11.10
C HIS A 145 3.99 -17.14 9.85
N GLY A 146 3.55 -16.08 9.18
CA GLY A 146 2.80 -16.16 7.94
C GLY A 146 1.43 -16.87 8.06
N ALA A 147 0.86 -16.91 9.28
CA ALA A 147 -0.39 -17.66 9.50
C ALA A 147 -1.57 -17.15 8.66
N VAL A 148 -1.63 -15.85 8.40
CA VAL A 148 -2.66 -15.26 7.54
C VAL A 148 -2.33 -15.51 6.07
N ALA A 149 -1.07 -15.30 5.66
CA ALA A 149 -0.62 -15.61 4.30
C ALA A 149 -0.87 -17.10 3.98
N ASP A 150 -0.65 -18.02 4.94
CA ASP A 150 -0.95 -19.45 4.78
C ASP A 150 -2.45 -19.74 4.62
N LYS A 151 -3.33 -19.08 5.40
CA LYS A 151 -4.79 -19.23 5.27
C LYS A 151 -5.29 -18.86 3.88
N TYR A 152 -4.70 -17.85 3.26
CA TYR A 152 -5.03 -17.42 1.90
C TYR A 152 -4.30 -18.23 0.82
N GLY A 153 -3.32 -19.05 1.20
CA GLY A 153 -2.50 -19.84 0.29
C GLY A 153 -1.49 -18.98 -0.48
N VAL A 154 -0.96 -17.95 0.18
CA VAL A 154 0.05 -17.04 -0.38
C VAL A 154 1.33 -16.99 0.45
N LEU A 155 1.54 -17.95 1.34
CA LEU A 155 2.82 -18.14 2.02
C LEU A 155 3.74 -18.99 1.10
N ARG A 156 4.91 -18.47 0.80
CA ARG A 156 5.94 -19.12 -0.05
C ARG A 156 6.77 -20.11 0.75
N SER A 157 7.48 -20.98 0.05
CA SER A 157 8.36 -21.98 0.69
C SER A 157 9.57 -21.37 1.41
N ASP A 158 9.96 -20.13 1.04
CA ASP A 158 11.03 -19.37 1.69
C ASP A 158 10.55 -18.62 2.95
N GLY A 159 9.27 -18.74 3.31
CA GLY A 159 8.67 -18.09 4.47
C GLY A 159 8.22 -16.65 4.23
N THR A 160 8.40 -16.09 3.04
CA THR A 160 7.84 -14.78 2.68
C THR A 160 6.42 -14.91 2.14
N ALA A 161 5.68 -13.82 2.02
CA ALA A 161 4.40 -13.82 1.34
C ALA A 161 4.58 -13.67 -0.18
N GLU A 162 3.60 -14.15 -0.96
CA GLU A 162 3.48 -13.77 -2.36
C GLU A 162 3.15 -12.28 -2.50
N ARG A 163 3.35 -11.74 -3.68
CA ARG A 163 2.81 -10.45 -4.08
C ARG A 163 1.37 -10.64 -4.53
N ALA A 164 0.43 -10.54 -3.60
CA ALA A 164 -0.96 -10.89 -3.85
C ALA A 164 -1.93 -9.77 -3.46
N LEU A 165 -3.00 -9.64 -4.23
CA LEU A 165 -4.12 -8.74 -3.98
C LEU A 165 -5.40 -9.55 -3.86
N PHE A 166 -6.20 -9.22 -2.84
CA PHE A 166 -7.56 -9.72 -2.67
C PHE A 166 -8.49 -8.53 -2.51
N VAL A 167 -9.56 -8.47 -3.29
CA VAL A 167 -10.65 -7.49 -3.08
C VAL A 167 -11.84 -8.23 -2.49
N ILE A 168 -12.31 -7.74 -1.36
CA ILE A 168 -13.35 -8.35 -0.54
C ILE A 168 -14.47 -7.34 -0.39
N ASP A 169 -15.71 -7.76 -0.64
CA ASP A 169 -16.87 -6.88 -0.51
C ASP A 169 -17.31 -6.68 0.96
N LYS A 170 -18.27 -5.79 1.18
CA LYS A 170 -18.86 -5.51 2.51
C LYS A 170 -19.49 -6.73 3.18
N LYS A 171 -19.83 -7.78 2.41
CA LYS A 171 -20.36 -9.06 2.94
C LYS A 171 -19.23 -9.98 3.41
N GLY A 172 -17.98 -9.62 3.12
CA GLY A 172 -16.82 -10.43 3.41
C GLY A 172 -16.51 -11.47 2.32
N ILE A 173 -17.11 -11.34 1.15
CA ILE A 173 -16.92 -12.28 0.03
C ILE A 173 -15.76 -11.78 -0.85
N ILE A 174 -14.86 -12.68 -1.20
CA ILE A 174 -13.76 -12.40 -2.12
C ILE A 174 -14.33 -12.19 -3.53
N ARG A 175 -14.08 -11.03 -4.12
CA ARG A 175 -14.54 -10.65 -5.46
C ARG A 175 -13.44 -10.65 -6.51
N PHE A 176 -12.19 -10.49 -6.07
CA PHE A 176 -11.05 -10.51 -6.95
C PHE A 176 -9.84 -11.10 -6.24
N ILE A 177 -9.04 -11.87 -6.97
CA ILE A 177 -7.75 -12.41 -6.51
C ILE A 177 -6.73 -12.21 -7.63
N LYS A 178 -5.57 -11.71 -7.28
CA LYS A 178 -4.42 -11.65 -8.16
C LYS A 178 -3.14 -12.01 -7.41
N VAL A 179 -2.50 -13.08 -7.80
CA VAL A 179 -1.12 -13.38 -7.41
C VAL A 179 -0.22 -12.93 -8.56
N ASN A 180 0.62 -11.95 -8.29
CA ASN A 180 1.52 -11.37 -9.29
C ASN A 180 2.87 -12.06 -9.26
N ASP A 181 3.59 -11.98 -10.37
CA ASP A 181 5.02 -12.27 -10.38
C ASP A 181 5.70 -11.42 -9.29
N ILE A 182 6.41 -12.10 -8.37
CA ILE A 182 7.07 -11.45 -7.23
C ILE A 182 8.04 -10.35 -7.67
N ASN A 183 8.60 -10.46 -8.88
CA ASN A 183 9.58 -9.55 -9.46
C ASN A 183 8.95 -8.29 -10.08
N GLN A 184 7.62 -8.21 -10.14
CA GLN A 184 6.90 -7.13 -10.82
C GLN A 184 5.85 -6.49 -9.90
N ARG A 185 5.71 -5.17 -9.98
CA ARG A 185 4.64 -4.46 -9.29
C ARG A 185 3.29 -4.76 -9.95
N PRO A 186 2.21 -4.99 -9.16
CA PRO A 186 0.85 -5.07 -9.69
C PRO A 186 0.49 -3.78 -10.44
N LYS A 187 -0.27 -3.92 -11.51
CA LYS A 187 -0.81 -2.75 -12.23
C LYS A 187 -1.91 -2.12 -11.39
N LEU A 188 -1.84 -0.81 -11.16
CA LEU A 188 -2.87 -0.07 -10.44
C LEU A 188 -4.24 -0.16 -11.13
N GLU A 189 -4.26 -0.20 -12.47
CA GLU A 189 -5.47 -0.35 -13.27
C GLU A 189 -6.26 -1.62 -12.91
N GLU A 190 -5.58 -2.76 -12.70
CA GLU A 190 -6.24 -4.00 -12.31
C GLU A 190 -6.95 -3.88 -10.96
N LEU A 191 -6.35 -3.16 -10.01
CA LEU A 191 -6.93 -2.90 -8.70
C LEU A 191 -8.10 -1.93 -8.78
N VAL A 192 -7.98 -0.86 -9.58
CA VAL A 192 -9.05 0.11 -9.81
C VAL A 192 -10.26 -0.57 -10.44
N ASN A 193 -10.06 -1.34 -11.50
CA ASN A 193 -11.13 -2.07 -12.18
C ASN A 193 -11.82 -3.08 -11.23
N ALA A 194 -11.06 -3.73 -10.34
CA ALA A 194 -11.62 -4.65 -9.36
C ALA A 194 -12.49 -3.95 -8.30
N LEU A 195 -12.17 -2.70 -7.93
CA LEU A 195 -13.00 -1.89 -7.03
C LEU A 195 -14.25 -1.37 -7.73
N GLU A 196 -14.13 -0.91 -8.98
CA GLU A 196 -15.26 -0.45 -9.79
C GLU A 196 -16.28 -1.58 -10.05
N GLY A 197 -15.80 -2.80 -10.26
CA GLY A 197 -16.66 -3.99 -10.43
C GLY A 197 -17.41 -4.45 -9.17
N LEU A 198 -17.22 -3.81 -8.01
CA LEU A 198 -17.98 -4.11 -6.79
C LEU A 198 -19.38 -3.45 -6.75
N GLU A 199 -19.64 -2.48 -7.62
CA GLU A 199 -20.88 -1.70 -7.66
C GLU A 199 -21.97 -2.35 -8.53
N GLU A 200 -21.63 -3.43 -9.25
CA GLU A 200 -22.56 -4.23 -10.07
C GLU A 200 -23.13 -5.44 -9.28
#